data_1f0c5496446e9ff0c7bb2dd90f484033
#
_entry.id   1f0c5496446e9ff0c7bb2dd90f484033
#
_cell.length_a   1.000
_cell.length_b   1.000
_cell.length_c   1.000
_cell.angle_alpha   90.00
_cell.angle_beta   90.00
_cell.angle_gamma   90.00
#
_symmetry.space_group_name_H-M   'P 1'
#
loop_
_entity.id
_entity.type
_entity.pdbx_description
1 polymer ?
#
loop_
_entity_poly.entity_id
_entity_poly.type
_entity_poly.pdbx_seq_one_letter_code
_entity_poly.pdbx_strand_id
1 'polypeptide(L)'
;MQKKESEIQLQESEAVDMARDRCRVDEMAHVIMEGLQEYADLATEDMKAAVKKAGRKAKSDVQKGAPVDTGKYKKSWTVKTTKENANAMEVTVHSKNRYQLAHLLEFGHAKRGGGRTRAFVHIAPAEEAAAELLEREVEAALK
;
A
#
# COMPACT_ATOMS: atom_id res chain seq x y z
N MET A 1 -50.87 10.95 -13.10
CA MET A 1 -50.05 9.81 -12.70
C MET A 1 -49.04 9.39 -13.77
N GLN A 2 -49.47 9.12 -14.99
CA GLN A 2 -48.54 8.75 -16.07
C GLN A 2 -47.54 9.88 -16.42
N LYS A 3 -47.91 11.12 -16.25
CA LYS A 3 -47.04 12.26 -16.53
C LYS A 3 -45.87 12.38 -15.56
N LYS A 4 -46.07 12.03 -14.29
CA LYS A 4 -45.01 12.03 -13.28
C LYS A 4 -44.01 10.87 -13.49
N GLU A 5 -44.47 9.72 -13.89
CA GLU A 5 -43.61 8.59 -14.18
C GLU A 5 -42.72 8.84 -15.38
N SER A 6 -43.24 9.48 -16.41
CA SER A 6 -42.47 9.89 -17.59
C SER A 6 -41.43 10.93 -17.28
N GLU A 7 -41.73 11.88 -16.43
CA GLU A 7 -40.77 12.91 -15.99
C GLU A 7 -39.63 12.31 -15.15
N ILE A 8 -39.95 11.36 -14.28
CA ILE A 8 -38.96 10.63 -13.50
C ILE A 8 -38.01 9.84 -14.39
N GLN A 9 -38.55 9.12 -15.39
CA GLN A 9 -37.77 8.36 -16.34
C GLN A 9 -36.87 9.23 -17.24
N LEU A 10 -37.38 10.39 -17.67
CA LEU A 10 -36.60 11.36 -18.45
C LEU A 10 -35.44 11.93 -17.65
N GLN A 11 -35.68 12.25 -16.37
CA GLN A 11 -34.63 12.73 -15.49
C GLN A 11 -33.55 11.67 -15.22
N GLU A 12 -33.95 10.41 -15.12
CA GLU A 12 -33.03 9.28 -14.99
C GLU A 12 -32.15 9.12 -16.23
N SER A 13 -32.70 9.34 -17.42
CA SER A 13 -31.95 9.22 -18.66
C SER A 13 -31.02 10.40 -18.94
N GLU A 14 -31.38 11.61 -18.49
CA GLU A 14 -30.57 12.82 -18.70
C GLU A 14 -29.39 12.93 -17.76
N ALA A 15 -29.46 12.32 -16.59
CA ALA A 15 -28.43 12.39 -15.56
C ALA A 15 -27.81 11.02 -15.28
N VAL A 16 -27.32 10.34 -16.33
CA VAL A 16 -26.80 8.96 -16.22
C VAL A 16 -25.72 8.83 -15.17
N ASP A 17 -24.84 9.81 -15.01
CA ASP A 17 -23.77 9.76 -14.01
C ASP A 17 -24.25 10.12 -12.60
N MET A 18 -25.32 10.93 -12.50
CA MET A 18 -25.94 11.27 -11.22
C MET A 18 -27.21 10.46 -10.97
N ALA A 19 -27.69 9.74 -11.95
CA ALA A 19 -28.95 9.00 -11.93
C ALA A 19 -28.92 7.81 -10.95
N ARG A 20 -27.75 7.35 -10.58
CA ARG A 20 -27.59 6.29 -9.58
C ARG A 20 -28.15 6.68 -8.22
N ASP A 21 -28.20 7.98 -7.94
CA ASP A 21 -28.73 8.49 -6.69
C ASP A 21 -30.25 8.61 -6.69
N ARG A 22 -30.87 8.39 -7.86
CA ARG A 22 -32.31 8.45 -8.00
C ARG A 22 -32.89 7.06 -8.07
N CYS A 23 -33.54 6.65 -7.01
CA CYS A 23 -34.20 5.38 -6.91
C CYS A 23 -35.50 5.51 -6.11
N ARG A 24 -36.29 4.46 -6.14
CA ARG A 24 -37.45 4.39 -5.26
C ARG A 24 -36.99 4.28 -3.81
N VAL A 25 -37.81 4.78 -2.89
CA VAL A 25 -37.49 4.73 -1.45
C VAL A 25 -37.24 3.30 -0.98
N ASP A 26 -37.95 2.34 -1.52
CA ASP A 26 -37.80 0.92 -1.20
C ASP A 26 -36.50 0.30 -1.74
N GLU A 27 -35.88 0.92 -2.74
CA GLU A 27 -34.61 0.45 -3.34
C GLU A 27 -33.39 1.26 -2.84
N MET A 28 -33.62 2.30 -2.05
CA MET A 28 -32.57 3.20 -1.59
C MET A 28 -31.42 2.47 -0.89
N ALA A 29 -31.71 1.55 -0.03
CA ALA A 29 -30.67 0.80 0.69
C ALA A 29 -29.78 0.00 -0.27
N HIS A 30 -30.36 -0.59 -1.30
CA HIS A 30 -29.60 -1.35 -2.31
C HIS A 30 -28.67 -0.44 -3.11
N VAL A 31 -29.18 0.70 -3.59
CA VAL A 31 -28.37 1.68 -4.35
C VAL A 31 -27.22 2.23 -3.52
N ILE A 32 -27.48 2.54 -2.26
CA ILE A 32 -26.43 3.01 -1.34
C ILE A 32 -25.36 1.92 -1.16
N MET A 33 -25.76 0.68 -0.94
CA MET A 33 -24.82 -0.42 -0.78
C MET A 33 -23.97 -0.67 -2.01
N GLU A 34 -24.56 -0.59 -3.21
CA GLU A 34 -23.81 -0.71 -4.45
C GLU A 34 -22.77 0.42 -4.60
N GLY A 35 -23.17 1.66 -4.31
CA GLY A 35 -22.27 2.81 -4.39
C GLY A 35 -21.12 2.70 -3.38
N LEU A 36 -21.39 2.26 -2.17
CA LEU A 36 -20.37 2.03 -1.16
C LEU A 36 -19.42 0.91 -1.56
N GLN A 37 -19.94 -0.16 -2.16
CA GLN A 37 -19.12 -1.27 -2.61
C GLN A 37 -18.19 -0.87 -3.75
N GLU A 38 -18.67 -0.12 -4.72
CA GLU A 38 -17.86 0.42 -5.81
C GLU A 38 -16.73 1.30 -5.27
N TYR A 39 -17.05 2.19 -4.33
CA TYR A 39 -16.05 3.05 -3.71
C TYR A 39 -15.01 2.23 -2.94
N ALA A 40 -15.45 1.25 -2.18
CA ALA A 40 -14.55 0.37 -1.42
C ALA A 40 -13.62 -0.42 -2.35
N ASP A 41 -14.13 -0.92 -3.47
CA ASP A 41 -13.34 -1.67 -4.44
C ASP A 41 -12.25 -0.80 -5.07
N LEU A 42 -12.60 0.41 -5.49
CA LEU A 42 -11.64 1.37 -6.04
C LEU A 42 -10.57 1.76 -5.01
N ALA A 43 -11.01 2.10 -3.80
CA ALA A 43 -10.09 2.48 -2.73
C ALA A 43 -9.16 1.32 -2.36
N THR A 44 -9.68 0.09 -2.35
CA THR A 44 -8.89 -1.11 -2.05
C THR A 44 -7.78 -1.32 -3.07
N GLU A 45 -8.07 -1.20 -4.36
CA GLU A 45 -7.06 -1.36 -5.41
C GLU A 45 -5.99 -0.26 -5.33
N ASP A 46 -6.39 0.97 -5.10
CA ASP A 46 -5.46 2.09 -4.93
C ASP A 46 -4.59 1.91 -3.68
N MET A 47 -5.16 1.43 -2.59
CA MET A 47 -4.43 1.14 -1.36
C MET A 47 -3.43 0.00 -1.55
N LYS A 48 -3.80 -1.05 -2.28
CA LYS A 48 -2.88 -2.14 -2.63
C LYS A 48 -1.71 -1.63 -3.47
N ALA A 49 -1.98 -0.77 -4.44
CA ALA A 49 -0.93 -0.14 -5.25
C ALA A 49 0.00 0.71 -4.37
N ALA A 50 -0.54 1.42 -3.39
CA ALA A 50 0.24 2.20 -2.43
C ALA A 50 1.18 1.32 -1.59
N VAL A 51 0.69 0.18 -1.11
CA VAL A 51 1.49 -0.79 -0.35
C VAL A 51 2.63 -1.33 -1.19
N LYS A 52 2.37 -1.72 -2.44
CA LYS A 52 3.40 -2.20 -3.36
C LYS A 52 4.46 -1.14 -3.64
N LYS A 53 4.03 0.10 -3.85
CA LYS A 53 4.94 1.23 -4.09
C LYS A 53 5.84 1.49 -2.88
N ALA A 54 5.26 1.50 -1.68
CA ALA A 54 6.01 1.66 -0.44
C ALA A 54 7.03 0.53 -0.24
N GLY A 55 6.66 -0.70 -0.53
CA GLY A 55 7.56 -1.86 -0.47
C GLY A 55 8.75 -1.72 -1.41
N ARG A 56 8.50 -1.32 -2.65
CA ARG A 56 9.57 -1.09 -3.63
C ARG A 56 10.51 0.05 -3.20
N LYS A 57 9.94 1.12 -2.64
CA LYS A 57 10.75 2.23 -2.13
C LYS A 57 11.61 1.79 -0.95
N ALA A 58 11.05 1.05 0.00
CA ALA A 58 11.79 0.51 1.13
C ALA A 58 12.97 -0.35 0.67
N LYS A 59 12.74 -1.26 -0.26
CA LYS A 59 13.80 -2.09 -0.86
C LYS A 59 14.89 -1.22 -1.48
N SER A 60 14.52 -0.27 -2.31
CA SER A 60 15.46 0.62 -2.98
C SER A 60 16.31 1.41 -1.99
N ASP A 61 15.68 1.98 -0.97
CA ASP A 61 16.36 2.81 0.03
C ASP A 61 17.28 1.97 0.92
N VAL A 62 16.86 0.77 1.32
CA VAL A 62 17.72 -0.16 2.06
C VAL A 62 18.95 -0.52 1.22
N GLN A 63 18.77 -0.82 -0.05
CA GLN A 63 19.88 -1.14 -0.95
C GLN A 63 20.85 0.03 -1.13
N LYS A 64 20.33 1.25 -1.22
CA LYS A 64 21.17 2.45 -1.36
C LYS A 64 22.00 2.72 -0.11
N GLY A 65 21.42 2.47 1.06
CA GLY A 65 22.09 2.71 2.34
C GLY A 65 22.93 1.52 2.83
N ALA A 66 22.79 0.35 2.22
CA ALA A 66 23.48 -0.84 2.66
C ALA A 66 24.98 -0.75 2.44
N PRO A 67 25.82 -1.20 3.38
CA PRO A 67 27.27 -1.27 3.18
C PRO A 67 27.61 -2.27 2.08
N VAL A 68 28.59 -1.92 1.26
CA VAL A 68 29.01 -2.75 0.10
C VAL A 68 30.40 -3.31 0.36
N ASP A 69 30.48 -4.62 0.44
CA ASP A 69 31.76 -5.37 0.41
C ASP A 69 31.83 -6.12 -0.93
N THR A 70 31.16 -7.26 -1.05
CA THR A 70 31.07 -8.00 -2.32
C THR A 70 29.84 -7.62 -3.14
N GLY A 71 28.91 -6.86 -2.57
CA GLY A 71 27.62 -6.53 -3.16
C GLY A 71 26.55 -7.61 -2.97
N LYS A 72 26.89 -8.76 -2.40
CA LYS A 72 25.94 -9.86 -2.18
C LYS A 72 24.84 -9.51 -1.19
N TYR A 73 25.19 -8.81 -0.11
CA TYR A 73 24.21 -8.34 0.88
C TYR A 73 23.25 -7.34 0.26
N LYS A 74 23.77 -6.34 -0.43
CA LYS A 74 22.95 -5.32 -1.09
C LYS A 74 21.97 -5.93 -2.09
N LYS A 75 22.43 -6.91 -2.88
CA LYS A 75 21.59 -7.61 -3.87
C LYS A 75 20.61 -8.60 -3.25
N SER A 76 20.79 -8.97 -1.98
CA SER A 76 19.96 -9.96 -1.32
C SER A 76 18.56 -9.43 -0.95
N TRP A 77 18.40 -8.13 -0.93
CA TRP A 77 17.12 -7.52 -0.56
C TRP A 77 16.06 -7.72 -1.63
N THR A 78 14.88 -8.13 -1.20
CA THR A 78 13.76 -8.44 -2.07
C THR A 78 12.44 -8.02 -1.42
N VAL A 79 11.44 -7.83 -2.26
CA VAL A 79 10.06 -7.55 -1.84
C VAL A 79 9.21 -8.76 -2.17
N LYS A 80 8.47 -9.27 -1.18
CA LYS A 80 7.57 -10.40 -1.36
C LYS A 80 6.17 -10.02 -0.88
N THR A 81 5.15 -10.34 -1.66
CA THR A 81 3.77 -10.27 -1.22
C THR A 81 3.48 -11.50 -0.37
N THR A 82 3.35 -11.30 0.94
CA THR A 82 3.15 -12.40 1.90
C THR A 82 1.68 -12.72 2.14
N LYS A 83 0.80 -11.76 1.89
CA LYS A 83 -0.64 -11.95 2.00
C LYS A 83 -1.34 -11.03 1.01
N GLU A 84 -2.27 -11.58 0.27
CA GLU A 84 -3.13 -10.80 -0.61
C GLU A 84 -4.49 -11.49 -0.71
N ASN A 85 -5.54 -10.73 -0.40
CA ASN A 85 -6.92 -11.15 -0.61
C ASN A 85 -7.76 -9.93 -1.01
N ALA A 86 -9.08 -10.09 -1.12
CA ALA A 86 -9.96 -9.00 -1.55
C ALA A 86 -9.86 -7.75 -0.67
N ASN A 87 -9.57 -7.91 0.62
CA ASN A 87 -9.62 -6.85 1.62
C ASN A 87 -8.28 -6.53 2.27
N ALA A 88 -7.20 -7.23 1.91
CA ALA A 88 -5.92 -7.06 2.58
C ALA A 88 -4.75 -7.32 1.65
N MET A 89 -3.66 -6.61 1.89
CA MET A 89 -2.38 -6.86 1.25
C MET A 89 -1.26 -6.64 2.26
N GLU A 90 -0.37 -7.59 2.33
CA GLU A 90 0.84 -7.50 3.14
C GLU A 90 2.05 -7.76 2.26
N VAL A 91 3.01 -6.85 2.33
CA VAL A 91 4.26 -6.94 1.58
C VAL A 91 5.41 -6.93 2.57
N THR A 92 6.34 -7.86 2.41
CA THR A 92 7.51 -7.96 3.26
C THR A 92 8.76 -7.65 2.46
N VAL A 93 9.55 -6.70 2.95
CA VAL A 93 10.88 -6.40 2.43
C VAL A 93 11.90 -7.12 3.31
N HIS A 94 12.66 -8.02 2.73
CA HIS A 94 13.60 -8.85 3.49
C HIS A 94 14.85 -9.19 2.68
N SER A 95 15.88 -9.63 3.39
CA SER A 95 17.08 -10.21 2.76
C SER A 95 16.84 -11.67 2.51
N LYS A 96 16.91 -12.09 1.25
CA LYS A 96 16.57 -13.45 0.82
C LYS A 96 17.52 -14.51 1.41
N ASN A 97 18.81 -14.24 1.41
CA ASN A 97 19.83 -15.22 1.83
C ASN A 97 20.91 -14.64 2.76
N ARG A 98 20.76 -13.41 3.18
CA ARG A 98 21.71 -12.71 4.05
C ARG A 98 21.01 -12.04 5.25
N TYR A 99 19.88 -12.56 5.67
CA TYR A 99 19.07 -11.96 6.73
C TYR A 99 19.82 -11.91 8.08
N GLN A 100 20.73 -12.82 8.34
CA GLN A 100 21.52 -12.81 9.58
C GLN A 100 22.42 -11.57 9.68
N LEU A 101 22.83 -10.99 8.54
CA LEU A 101 23.68 -9.81 8.51
C LEU A 101 22.88 -8.51 8.74
N ALA A 102 21.57 -8.52 8.49
CA ALA A 102 20.76 -7.31 8.50
C ALA A 102 20.84 -6.56 9.83
N HIS A 103 20.52 -7.21 10.94
CA HIS A 103 20.56 -6.54 12.24
C HIS A 103 21.99 -6.33 12.75
N LEU A 104 22.92 -7.21 12.39
CA LEU A 104 24.34 -7.04 12.78
C LEU A 104 24.93 -5.78 12.15
N LEU A 105 24.59 -5.50 10.89
CA LEU A 105 25.02 -4.29 10.19
C LEU A 105 24.27 -3.07 10.69
N GLU A 106 22.96 -3.17 10.90
CA GLU A 106 22.13 -2.06 11.35
C GLU A 106 22.54 -1.51 12.71
N PHE A 107 22.80 -2.39 13.67
CA PHE A 107 23.09 -2.03 15.07
C PHE A 107 24.55 -2.20 15.47
N GLY A 108 25.36 -2.82 14.63
CA GLY A 108 26.69 -3.26 15.01
C GLY A 108 26.63 -4.50 15.91
N HIS A 109 27.76 -5.08 16.19
CA HIS A 109 27.86 -6.26 17.06
C HIS A 109 29.16 -6.27 17.85
N ALA A 110 29.21 -7.07 18.92
CA ALA A 110 30.39 -7.23 19.73
C ALA A 110 31.51 -7.96 18.95
N LYS A 111 32.73 -7.47 19.06
CA LYS A 111 33.91 -8.11 18.48
C LYS A 111 34.46 -9.17 19.42
N ARG A 112 35.05 -10.23 18.86
CA ARG A 112 35.64 -11.30 19.65
C ARG A 112 36.77 -10.83 20.57
N GLY A 113 37.55 -9.83 20.18
CA GLY A 113 38.64 -9.26 20.96
C GLY A 113 38.28 -8.08 21.82
N GLY A 114 36.99 -7.77 22.03
CA GLY A 114 36.49 -6.60 22.76
C GLY A 114 36.08 -5.47 21.84
N GLY A 115 35.21 -4.60 22.34
CA GLY A 115 34.63 -3.49 21.58
C GLY A 115 33.49 -3.93 20.68
N ARG A 116 32.98 -2.99 19.88
CA ARG A 116 31.87 -3.22 18.95
C ARG A 116 32.23 -2.75 17.55
N THR A 117 31.63 -3.39 16.55
CA THR A 117 31.73 -2.94 15.16
C THR A 117 30.90 -1.67 14.96
N ARG A 118 31.25 -0.91 13.94
CA ARG A 118 30.48 0.26 13.53
C ARG A 118 29.09 -0.17 13.06
N ALA A 119 28.05 0.57 13.47
CA ALA A 119 26.70 0.41 12.95
C ALA A 119 26.58 1.10 11.58
N PHE A 120 25.92 0.44 10.64
CA PHE A 120 25.57 1.01 9.32
C PHE A 120 24.06 1.09 9.24
N VAL A 121 23.50 2.19 9.76
CA VAL A 121 22.05 2.40 9.80
C VAL A 121 21.52 2.60 8.39
N HIS A 122 20.81 1.63 7.87
CA HIS A 122 20.26 1.63 6.50
C HIS A 122 18.80 1.16 6.44
N ILE A 123 18.31 0.46 7.47
CA ILE A 123 16.95 -0.06 7.53
C ILE A 123 16.00 0.99 8.12
N ALA A 124 16.36 1.60 9.24
CA ALA A 124 15.50 2.58 9.91
C ALA A 124 15.13 3.79 9.02
N PRO A 125 16.08 4.44 8.32
CA PRO A 125 15.73 5.54 7.42
C PRO A 125 14.84 5.09 6.24
N ALA A 126 15.07 3.88 5.73
CA ALA A 126 14.26 3.33 4.65
C ALA A 126 12.83 3.05 5.12
N GLU A 127 12.68 2.52 6.33
CA GLU A 127 11.38 2.27 6.95
C GLU A 127 10.60 3.57 7.13
N GLU A 128 11.22 4.61 7.67
CA GLU A 128 10.59 5.92 7.83
C GLU A 128 10.13 6.52 6.51
N ALA A 129 10.99 6.51 5.51
CA ALA A 129 10.67 7.03 4.18
C ALA A 129 9.54 6.25 3.51
N ALA A 130 9.53 4.93 3.67
CA ALA A 130 8.47 4.08 3.14
C ALA A 130 7.14 4.33 3.85
N ALA A 131 7.16 4.52 5.18
CA ALA A 131 5.97 4.82 5.97
C ALA A 131 5.36 6.17 5.56
N GLU A 132 6.18 7.20 5.36
CA GLU A 132 5.73 8.50 4.90
C GLU A 132 5.13 8.43 3.49
N LEU A 133 5.76 7.70 2.60
CA LEU A 133 5.24 7.50 1.25
C LEU A 133 3.91 6.76 1.28
N LEU A 134 3.81 5.69 2.06
CA LEU A 134 2.57 4.92 2.22
C LEU A 134 1.44 5.80 2.73
N GLU A 135 1.68 6.60 3.75
CA GLU A 135 0.69 7.53 4.30
C GLU A 135 0.18 8.50 3.25
N ARG A 136 1.08 9.12 2.48
CA ARG A 136 0.71 10.06 1.41
C ARG A 136 -0.11 9.39 0.30
N GLU A 137 0.30 8.20 -0.11
CA GLU A 137 -0.38 7.45 -1.17
C GLU A 137 -1.77 6.98 -0.72
N VAL A 138 -1.91 6.55 0.54
CA VAL A 138 -3.21 6.16 1.10
C VAL A 138 -4.13 7.37 1.20
N GLU A 139 -3.64 8.50 1.68
CA GLU A 139 -4.42 9.74 1.73
C GLU A 139 -4.91 10.16 0.33
N ALA A 140 -4.03 10.07 -0.67
CA ALA A 140 -4.39 10.38 -2.05
C ALA A 140 -5.45 9.41 -2.59
N ALA A 141 -5.38 8.14 -2.24
CA ALA A 141 -6.34 7.12 -2.66
C ALA A 141 -7.73 7.33 -2.05
N LEU A 142 -7.81 7.95 -0.88
CA LEU A 142 -9.07 8.16 -0.16
C LEU A 142 -9.72 9.52 -0.45
N LYS A 143 -9.11 10.34 -1.28
CA LYS A 143 -9.68 11.65 -1.65
C LYS A 143 -10.70 11.57 -2.78
#